data_827db4790789589c480131d5076d2f28
#
_entry.id   827db4790789589c480131d5076d2f28
#
_cell.length_a   1.000
_cell.length_b   1.000
_cell.length_c   1.000
_cell.angle_alpha   90.00
_cell.angle_beta   90.00
_cell.angle_gamma   90.00
#
_symmetry.space_group_name_H-M   'P 1'
#
loop_
_entity.id
_entity.type
_entity.pdbx_description
1 polymer ?
#
loop_
_entity_poly.entity_id
_entity_poly.type
_entity_poly.pdbx_seq_one_letter_code
_entity_poly.pdbx_strand_id
1 'polypeptide(L)'
;MRWMLDTDTCIAIIKKHPVALKKLRGKSVGQVGISSITLGELAFGAEKSSRSSQAHEALDEFLVALEVAGFDDASAMTYGKVRASLERQGKPIGPLDTLIASHALDVDAVLVTHNTREFSRIDGLRLEDWIQG
;
A
#
# COMPACT_ATOMS: atom_id res chain seq x y z
N MET A 1 11.44 5.56 -4.02
CA MET A 1 10.61 4.81 -3.05
C MET A 1 11.19 3.43 -2.84
N ARG A 2 11.46 3.08 -1.59
CA ARG A 2 11.93 1.74 -1.24
C ARG A 2 10.82 0.88 -0.60
N TRP A 3 9.94 1.52 0.14
CA TRP A 3 8.81 0.86 0.79
C TRP A 3 7.50 1.47 0.29
N MET A 4 6.59 0.61 -0.12
CA MET A 4 5.23 1.00 -0.50
C MET A 4 4.27 0.44 0.54
N LEU A 5 3.53 1.33 1.20
CA LEU A 5 2.54 0.93 2.21
C LEU A 5 1.25 0.51 1.55
N ASP A 6 0.68 -0.61 1.98
CA ASP A 6 -0.68 -0.94 1.56
C ASP A 6 -1.70 -0.10 2.33
N THR A 7 -2.95 -0.17 1.91
CA THR A 7 -4.01 0.69 2.47
C THR A 7 -4.22 0.45 3.96
N ASP A 8 -4.25 -0.80 4.41
CA ASP A 8 -4.49 -1.11 5.83
C ASP A 8 -3.34 -0.63 6.72
N THR A 9 -2.10 -0.73 6.24
CA THR A 9 -0.95 -0.19 6.96
C THR A 9 -1.04 1.33 7.08
N CYS A 10 -1.46 2.02 6.00
CA CYS A 10 -1.71 3.47 6.04
C CYS A 10 -2.76 3.83 7.10
N ILE A 11 -3.86 3.10 7.13
CA ILE A 11 -4.93 3.33 8.10
C ILE A 11 -4.39 3.14 9.53
N ALA A 12 -3.60 2.10 9.77
CA ALA A 12 -3.00 1.86 11.08
C ALA A 12 -2.11 3.04 11.51
N ILE A 13 -1.29 3.56 10.59
CA ILE A 13 -0.42 4.70 10.88
C ILE A 13 -1.23 5.97 11.15
N ILE A 14 -2.26 6.24 10.36
CA ILE A 14 -3.15 7.39 10.56
C ILE A 14 -3.83 7.32 11.93
N LYS A 15 -4.19 6.12 12.37
CA LYS A 15 -4.77 5.87 13.70
C LYS A 15 -3.71 5.77 14.79
N LYS A 16 -2.47 6.06 14.48
CA LYS A 16 -1.34 6.10 15.41
C LYS A 16 -1.02 4.76 16.07
N HIS A 17 -1.11 3.67 15.29
CA HIS A 17 -0.65 2.36 15.73
C HIS A 17 0.83 2.46 16.15
N PRO A 18 1.18 2.16 17.40
CA PRO A 18 2.51 2.49 17.92
C PRO A 18 3.66 1.82 17.19
N VAL A 19 3.52 0.55 16.83
CA VAL A 19 4.59 -0.19 16.15
C VAL A 19 4.77 0.32 14.73
N ALA A 20 3.68 0.44 13.97
CA ALA A 20 3.73 0.91 12.58
C ALA A 20 4.26 2.35 12.50
N LEU A 21 3.82 3.23 13.39
CA LEU A 21 4.27 4.62 13.43
C LEU A 21 5.76 4.72 13.75
N LYS A 22 6.25 3.90 14.68
CA LYS A 22 7.68 3.85 15.01
C LYS A 22 8.51 3.40 13.81
N LYS A 23 8.05 2.39 13.09
CA LYS A 23 8.73 1.92 11.88
C LYS A 23 8.81 3.02 10.83
N LEU A 24 7.71 3.72 10.58
CA LEU A 24 7.68 4.82 9.62
C LEU A 24 8.66 5.93 10.02
N ARG A 25 8.66 6.33 11.28
CA ARG A 25 9.55 7.39 11.80
C ARG A 25 11.03 7.04 11.68
N GLY A 26 11.35 5.76 11.62
CA GLY A 26 12.72 5.29 11.43
C GLY A 26 13.23 5.35 10.00
N LYS A 27 12.39 5.74 9.04
CA LYS A 27 12.75 5.78 7.62
C LYS A 27 13.05 7.22 7.20
N SER A 28 13.91 7.36 6.19
CA SER A 28 14.23 8.66 5.60
C SER A 28 13.08 9.16 4.73
N VAL A 29 12.91 10.49 4.70
CA VAL A 29 11.94 11.16 3.83
C VAL A 29 12.22 10.78 2.37
N GLY A 30 11.18 10.47 1.62
CA GLY A 30 11.27 10.07 0.22
C GLY A 30 11.48 8.59 0.00
N GLN A 31 11.77 7.81 1.04
CA GLN A 31 11.95 6.37 0.90
C GLN A 31 10.67 5.57 1.08
N VAL A 32 9.66 6.17 1.67
CA VAL A 32 8.36 5.53 1.91
C VAL A 32 7.29 6.23 1.10
N GLY A 33 6.45 5.45 0.48
CA GLY A 33 5.36 6.01 -0.31
C GLY A 33 4.18 5.06 -0.42
N ILE A 34 3.24 5.47 -1.25
CA ILE A 34 2.02 4.71 -1.52
C ILE A 34 1.73 4.75 -3.02
N SER A 35 0.94 3.77 -3.47
CA SER A 35 0.36 3.78 -4.81
C SER A 35 -0.78 4.79 -4.89
N SER A 36 -0.99 5.39 -6.07
CA SER A 36 -2.19 6.20 -6.32
C SER A 36 -3.48 5.38 -6.11
N ILE A 37 -3.42 4.07 -6.24
CA ILE A 37 -4.56 3.18 -5.92
C ILE A 37 -4.88 3.26 -4.41
N THR A 38 -3.88 3.18 -3.57
CA THR A 38 -4.04 3.34 -2.11
C THR A 38 -4.55 4.74 -1.78
N LEU A 39 -4.01 5.77 -2.43
CA LEU A 39 -4.51 7.14 -2.24
C LEU A 39 -6.00 7.22 -2.52
N GLY A 40 -6.46 6.60 -3.62
CA GLY A 40 -7.89 6.56 -3.96
C GLY A 40 -8.73 5.90 -2.87
N GLU A 41 -8.25 4.79 -2.30
CA GLU A 41 -8.95 4.11 -1.21
C GLU A 41 -9.02 4.96 0.06
N LEU A 42 -7.92 5.64 0.39
CA LEU A 42 -7.88 6.52 1.56
C LEU A 42 -8.78 7.75 1.37
N ALA A 43 -8.78 8.32 0.17
CA ALA A 43 -9.66 9.44 -0.17
C ALA A 43 -11.14 9.05 -0.07
N PHE A 44 -11.48 7.87 -0.58
CA PHE A 44 -12.83 7.33 -0.46
C PHE A 44 -13.23 7.16 1.01
N GLY A 45 -12.34 6.61 1.84
CA GLY A 45 -12.59 6.46 3.27
C GLY A 45 -12.83 7.79 3.96
N ALA A 46 -12.08 8.84 3.60
CA ALA A 46 -12.25 10.17 4.17
C ALA A 46 -13.59 10.78 3.75
N GLU A 47 -13.98 10.64 2.48
CA GLU A 47 -15.27 11.12 1.98
C GLU A 47 -16.45 10.44 2.69
N LYS A 48 -16.33 9.14 2.93
CA LYS A 48 -17.39 8.33 3.57
C LYS A 48 -17.50 8.54 5.06
N SER A 49 -16.47 9.09 5.70
CA SER A 49 -16.43 9.27 7.15
C SER A 49 -17.55 10.20 7.65
N SER A 50 -18.12 9.88 8.82
CA SER A 50 -19.06 10.77 9.50
C SER A 50 -18.41 12.09 9.94
N ARG A 51 -17.06 12.12 9.97
CA ARG A 51 -16.26 13.30 10.30
C ARG A 51 -15.32 13.60 9.14
N SER A 52 -15.88 13.82 7.96
CA SER A 52 -15.15 13.93 6.71
C SER A 52 -14.05 15.00 6.72
N SER A 53 -14.33 16.20 7.25
CA SER A 53 -13.33 17.28 7.33
C SER A 53 -12.11 16.85 8.14
N GLN A 54 -12.33 16.22 9.29
CA GLN A 54 -11.25 15.75 10.16
C GLN A 54 -10.47 14.62 9.49
N ALA A 55 -11.18 13.72 8.81
CA ALA A 55 -10.56 12.62 8.09
C ALA A 55 -9.66 13.11 6.94
N HIS A 56 -10.12 14.13 6.19
CA HIS A 56 -9.32 14.74 5.13
C HIS A 56 -8.08 15.45 5.69
N GLU A 57 -8.21 16.15 6.82
CA GLU A 57 -7.05 16.77 7.47
C GLU A 57 -6.02 15.75 7.89
N ALA A 58 -6.46 14.63 8.49
CA ALA A 58 -5.57 13.56 8.91
C ALA A 58 -4.86 12.93 7.71
N LEU A 59 -5.59 12.75 6.61
CA LEU A 59 -5.00 12.23 5.38
C LEU A 59 -3.96 13.20 4.81
N ASP A 60 -4.27 14.49 4.76
CA ASP A 60 -3.33 15.50 4.25
C ASP A 60 -2.05 15.52 5.08
N GLU A 61 -2.14 15.47 6.39
CA GLU A 61 -0.98 15.39 7.28
C GLU A 61 -0.15 14.13 7.01
N PHE A 62 -0.82 13.01 6.85
CA PHE A 62 -0.14 11.73 6.58
C PHE A 62 0.65 11.79 5.26
N LEU A 63 0.09 12.43 4.25
CA LEU A 63 0.71 12.49 2.91
C LEU A 63 1.92 13.42 2.83
N VAL A 64 2.11 14.33 3.78
CA VAL A 64 3.19 15.34 3.73
C VAL A 64 4.58 14.71 3.55
N ALA A 65 4.85 13.61 4.24
CA ALA A 65 6.16 12.97 4.23
C ALA A 65 6.25 11.76 3.30
N LEU A 66 5.21 11.50 2.51
CA LEU A 66 5.15 10.31 1.66
C LEU A 66 5.22 10.68 0.19
N GLU A 67 5.82 9.77 -0.58
CA GLU A 67 5.75 9.82 -2.04
C GLU A 67 4.46 9.14 -2.50
N VAL A 68 3.76 9.73 -3.47
CA VAL A 68 2.64 9.07 -4.13
C VAL A 68 3.08 8.70 -5.54
N ALA A 69 3.14 7.40 -5.81
CA ALA A 69 3.51 6.90 -7.14
C ALA A 69 2.26 6.67 -7.98
N GLY A 70 2.25 7.21 -9.20
CA GLY A 70 1.15 6.99 -10.13
C GLY A 70 1.16 5.57 -10.68
N PHE A 71 0.00 4.92 -10.67
CA PHE A 71 -0.16 3.62 -11.32
C PHE A 71 -0.18 3.83 -12.83
N ASP A 72 0.91 3.49 -13.50
CA ASP A 72 1.13 3.80 -14.92
C ASP A 72 1.00 2.57 -15.82
N ASP A 73 1.35 2.74 -17.10
CA ASP A 73 1.26 1.68 -18.10
C ASP A 73 2.15 0.49 -17.73
N ALA A 74 3.36 0.72 -17.22
CA ALA A 74 4.26 -0.35 -16.81
C ALA A 74 3.65 -1.15 -15.64
N SER A 75 3.06 -0.46 -14.67
CA SER A 75 2.35 -1.11 -13.56
C SER A 75 1.16 -1.92 -14.06
N ALA A 76 0.44 -1.42 -15.06
CA ALA A 76 -0.69 -2.12 -15.67
C ALA A 76 -0.24 -3.41 -16.37
N MET A 77 0.88 -3.39 -17.06
CA MET A 77 1.42 -4.58 -17.71
C MET A 77 1.84 -5.64 -16.68
N THR A 78 2.47 -5.21 -15.60
CA THR A 78 2.83 -6.09 -14.47
C THR A 78 1.57 -6.68 -13.83
N TYR A 79 0.53 -5.89 -13.66
CA TYR A 79 -0.76 -6.37 -13.14
C TYR A 79 -1.31 -7.53 -13.97
N GLY A 80 -1.27 -7.43 -15.30
CA GLY A 80 -1.73 -8.50 -16.17
C GLY A 80 -1.02 -9.84 -15.89
N LYS A 81 0.30 -9.79 -15.71
CA LYS A 81 1.10 -10.97 -15.41
C LYS A 81 0.79 -11.54 -14.02
N VAL A 82 0.72 -10.67 -13.02
CA VAL A 82 0.44 -11.06 -11.63
C VAL A 82 -0.93 -11.71 -11.52
N ARG A 83 -1.95 -11.05 -12.07
CA ARG A 83 -3.31 -11.57 -12.03
C ARG A 83 -3.44 -12.92 -12.74
N ALA A 84 -2.84 -13.06 -13.91
CA ALA A 84 -2.87 -14.32 -14.64
C ALA A 84 -2.22 -15.45 -13.83
N SER A 85 -1.08 -15.18 -13.19
CA SER A 85 -0.40 -16.14 -12.34
C SER A 85 -1.26 -16.59 -11.15
N LEU A 86 -1.91 -15.64 -10.48
CA LEU A 86 -2.77 -15.94 -9.34
C LEU A 86 -3.98 -16.77 -9.75
N GLU A 87 -4.59 -16.45 -10.89
CA GLU A 87 -5.72 -17.23 -11.42
C GLU A 87 -5.30 -18.65 -11.81
N ARG A 88 -4.11 -18.81 -12.42
CA ARG A 88 -3.59 -20.16 -12.74
C ARG A 88 -3.35 -20.99 -11.49
N GLN A 89 -2.95 -20.37 -10.39
CA GLN A 89 -2.77 -21.05 -9.10
C GLN A 89 -4.10 -21.37 -8.41
N GLY A 90 -5.21 -20.81 -8.89
CA GLY A 90 -6.50 -20.92 -8.24
C GLY A 90 -6.59 -20.19 -6.91
N LYS A 91 -5.74 -19.19 -6.71
CA LYS A 91 -5.63 -18.45 -5.44
C LYS A 91 -5.63 -16.94 -5.67
N PRO A 92 -6.73 -16.38 -6.23
CA PRO A 92 -6.81 -14.94 -6.43
C PRO A 92 -6.83 -14.19 -5.10
N ILE A 93 -6.40 -12.94 -5.15
CA ILE A 93 -6.53 -12.00 -4.02
C ILE A 93 -7.44 -10.86 -4.45
N GLY A 94 -7.83 -9.99 -3.53
CA GLY A 94 -8.72 -8.89 -3.84
C GLY A 94 -8.21 -8.04 -5.00
N PRO A 95 -9.13 -7.46 -5.83
CA PRO A 95 -8.71 -6.73 -7.04
C PRO A 95 -7.85 -5.50 -6.74
N LEU A 96 -8.18 -4.71 -5.73
CA LEU A 96 -7.37 -3.54 -5.37
C LEU A 96 -6.01 -3.97 -4.80
N ASP A 97 -5.98 -5.01 -3.99
CA ASP A 97 -4.72 -5.56 -3.45
C ASP A 97 -3.82 -6.08 -4.58
N THR A 98 -4.42 -6.70 -5.60
CA THR A 98 -3.66 -7.16 -6.78
C THR A 98 -3.01 -5.98 -7.51
N LEU A 99 -3.73 -4.86 -7.65
CA LEU A 99 -3.18 -3.64 -8.27
C LEU A 99 -2.03 -3.06 -7.44
N ILE A 100 -2.22 -2.94 -6.13
CA ILE A 100 -1.19 -2.39 -5.23
C ILE A 100 0.07 -3.26 -5.24
N ALA A 101 -0.09 -4.58 -5.14
CA ALA A 101 1.03 -5.51 -5.18
C ALA A 101 1.78 -5.45 -6.50
N SER A 102 1.06 -5.37 -7.61
CA SER A 102 1.65 -5.25 -8.95
C SER A 102 2.45 -3.96 -9.10
N HIS A 103 1.94 -2.88 -8.52
CA HIS A 103 2.62 -1.59 -8.52
C HIS A 103 3.94 -1.67 -7.74
N ALA A 104 3.91 -2.25 -6.54
CA ALA A 104 5.12 -2.44 -5.73
C ALA A 104 6.16 -3.29 -6.48
N LEU A 105 5.70 -4.36 -7.12
CA LEU A 105 6.59 -5.24 -7.90
C LEU A 105 7.20 -4.49 -9.07
N ASP A 106 6.42 -3.69 -9.80
CA ASP A 106 6.89 -2.92 -10.96
C ASP A 106 7.97 -1.91 -10.57
N VAL A 107 7.80 -1.19 -9.47
CA VAL A 107 8.77 -0.19 -9.02
C VAL A 107 9.87 -0.76 -8.13
N ASP A 108 9.88 -2.08 -7.95
CA ASP A 108 10.86 -2.80 -7.13
C ASP A 108 10.90 -2.31 -5.68
N ALA A 109 9.74 -2.02 -5.12
CA ALA A 109 9.59 -1.63 -3.72
C ALA A 109 9.19 -2.83 -2.87
N VAL A 110 9.56 -2.78 -1.59
CA VAL A 110 9.04 -3.70 -0.57
C VAL A 110 7.59 -3.30 -0.30
N LEU A 111 6.66 -4.24 -0.39
CA LEU A 111 5.27 -3.98 0.00
C LEU A 111 5.14 -4.17 1.50
N VAL A 112 4.70 -3.11 2.18
CA VAL A 112 4.47 -3.16 3.63
C VAL A 112 3.01 -3.49 3.87
N THR A 113 2.76 -4.66 4.42
CA THR A 113 1.42 -5.20 4.61
C THR A 113 1.37 -6.12 5.83
N HIS A 114 0.24 -6.13 6.52
CA HIS A 114 -0.02 -7.11 7.57
C HIS A 114 -0.52 -8.45 6.98
N ASN A 115 -1.03 -8.42 5.76
CA ASN A 115 -1.60 -9.58 5.09
C ASN A 115 -0.54 -10.35 4.29
N THR A 116 0.55 -10.71 4.93
CA THR A 116 1.68 -11.38 4.28
C THR A 116 1.31 -12.73 3.69
N ARG A 117 0.34 -13.41 4.29
CA ARG A 117 -0.12 -14.73 3.82
C ARG A 117 -0.64 -14.68 2.37
N GLU A 118 -1.51 -13.71 2.06
CA GLU A 118 -2.06 -13.58 0.71
C GLU A 118 -1.03 -13.08 -0.28
N PHE A 119 -0.29 -12.03 0.08
CA PHE A 119 0.69 -11.43 -0.82
C PHE A 119 1.91 -12.32 -1.09
N SER A 120 2.20 -13.30 -0.22
CA SER A 120 3.27 -14.26 -0.47
C SER A 120 3.01 -15.17 -1.68
N ARG A 121 1.79 -15.17 -2.19
CA ARG A 121 1.44 -15.90 -3.43
C ARG A 121 2.03 -15.28 -4.68
N ILE A 122 2.56 -14.07 -4.58
CA ILE A 122 3.10 -13.32 -5.73
C ILE A 122 4.63 -13.49 -5.75
N ASP A 123 5.13 -14.17 -6.78
CA ASP A 123 6.55 -14.41 -6.94
C ASP A 123 7.33 -13.10 -7.12
N GLY A 124 8.46 -13.00 -6.43
CA GLY A 124 9.35 -11.85 -6.55
C GLY A 124 8.96 -10.63 -5.73
N LEU A 125 7.79 -10.64 -5.09
CA LEU A 125 7.36 -9.52 -4.25
C LEU A 125 7.97 -9.66 -2.86
N ARG A 126 8.70 -8.62 -2.43
CA ARG A 126 9.27 -8.56 -1.09
C ARG A 126 8.25 -7.94 -0.13
N LEU A 127 8.12 -8.51 1.06
CA LEU A 127 7.11 -8.11 2.03
C LEU A 127 7.75 -7.75 3.37
N GLU A 128 7.17 -6.77 4.04
CA GLU A 128 7.45 -6.46 5.45
C GLU A 128 6.13 -6.21 6.16
N ASP A 129 6.06 -6.58 7.43
CA ASP A 129 4.90 -6.34 8.29
C ASP A 129 5.32 -5.35 9.38
N TRP A 130 4.79 -4.12 9.32
CA TRP A 130 5.09 -3.08 10.30
C TRP A 130 4.10 -3.05 11.46
N ILE A 131 3.07 -3.90 11.43
CA ILE A 131 2.06 -3.96 12.49
C ILE A 131 2.50 -4.95 13.58
N GLN A 132 2.98 -6.10 13.18
CA GLN A 132 3.53 -7.06 14.14
C GLN A 132 5.00 -6.81 14.46
N GLY A 133 5.64 -6.01 13.69
CA GLY A 133 7.07 -5.74 13.85
C GLY A 133 7.91 -6.73 13.11
#